data_31011e94e68880508797b07ff3ac5f2a
#
_entry.id   31011e94e68880508797b07ff3ac5f2a
#
_cell.length_a   1.000
_cell.length_b   1.000
_cell.length_c   1.000
_cell.angle_alpha   90.00
_cell.angle_beta   90.00
_cell.angle_gamma   90.00
#
_symmetry.space_group_name_H-M   'P 1'
#
loop_
_entity.id
_entity.type
_entity.pdbx_description
1 polymer ?
#
loop_
_entity_poly.entity_id
_entity_poly.type
_entity_poly.pdbx_seq_one_letter_code
_entity_poly.pdbx_strand_id
1 'polypeptide(L)'
;MELKCPKIYKDGKYLAYGGDQEWFPGTFQRRAGCGSVTGTNIAVCEGLFSGEIKDPESISYESYLELMEGMYSYMTPGFMGYPLIGKFKKDFLSFASHRGRELCAKSMFLPRDRQECLKFIKDGLYHGHPVALLIWRHSRREFREDNWHWVTITGYDEEQETLIWSNCGEREEIPVKVLLDDSARFYIGLVRFEEKN
;
A
#
# COMPACT_ATOMS: atom_id res chain seq x y z
N MET A 1 2.10 0.98 -17.20
CA MET A 1 2.62 2.13 -16.40
C MET A 1 3.00 1.66 -15.00
N GLU A 2 4.03 2.26 -14.38
CA GLU A 2 4.44 1.97 -13.00
C GLU A 2 4.91 3.27 -12.34
N LEU A 3 4.45 3.53 -11.13
CA LEU A 3 4.85 4.69 -10.34
C LEU A 3 6.22 4.45 -9.71
N LYS A 4 6.90 5.54 -9.34
CA LYS A 4 8.10 5.45 -8.52
C LYS A 4 7.72 5.00 -7.11
N CYS A 5 7.94 3.73 -6.83
CA CYS A 5 7.75 3.12 -5.52
C CYS A 5 9.04 3.19 -4.71
N PRO A 6 8.97 3.20 -3.37
CA PRO A 6 10.17 3.12 -2.54
C PRO A 6 11.07 1.95 -2.92
N LYS A 7 12.32 2.25 -3.33
CA LYS A 7 13.39 1.26 -3.46
C LYS A 7 14.34 1.43 -2.29
N ILE A 8 14.44 0.40 -1.49
CA ILE A 8 15.15 0.43 -0.21
C ILE A 8 16.54 -0.18 -0.39
N TYR A 9 17.55 0.48 0.17
CA TYR A 9 18.93 0.05 0.13
C TYR A 9 19.49 -0.07 1.53
N LYS A 10 20.31 -1.10 1.77
CA LYS A 10 21.07 -1.28 3.00
C LYS A 10 22.54 -1.52 2.66
N ASP A 11 23.43 -0.79 3.31
CA ASP A 11 24.88 -0.84 3.03
C ASP A 11 25.21 -0.67 1.54
N GLY A 12 24.47 0.20 0.85
CA GLY A 12 24.65 0.49 -0.59
C GLY A 12 24.11 -0.59 -1.53
N LYS A 13 23.48 -1.65 -1.02
CA LYS A 13 22.88 -2.73 -1.82
C LYS A 13 21.35 -2.64 -1.81
N TYR A 14 20.76 -2.90 -2.97
CA TYR A 14 19.31 -3.03 -3.08
C TYR A 14 18.79 -4.10 -2.11
N LEU A 15 17.78 -3.75 -1.32
CA LEU A 15 17.18 -4.63 -0.33
C LEU A 15 15.74 -5.01 -0.70
N ALA A 16 14.90 -4.00 -1.03
CA ALA A 16 13.46 -4.25 -1.16
C ALA A 16 12.75 -3.21 -2.04
N TYR A 17 11.57 -3.59 -2.52
CA TYR A 17 10.58 -2.75 -3.19
C TYR A 17 9.43 -2.42 -2.24
N GLY A 18 9.47 -1.23 -1.65
CA GLY A 18 8.64 -0.88 -0.51
C GLY A 18 9.13 -1.54 0.78
N GLY A 19 8.35 -1.40 1.83
CA GLY A 19 8.70 -1.90 3.16
C GLY A 19 8.24 -3.32 3.44
N ASP A 20 8.83 -3.88 4.49
CA ASP A 20 8.42 -5.16 5.07
C ASP A 20 8.11 -4.97 6.56
N GLN A 21 6.96 -5.48 6.99
CA GLN A 21 6.55 -5.45 8.40
C GLN A 21 7.50 -6.21 9.34
N GLU A 22 8.26 -7.18 8.83
CA GLU A 22 9.26 -7.91 9.61
C GLU A 22 10.41 -7.02 10.11
N TRP A 23 10.56 -5.83 9.56
CA TRP A 23 11.58 -4.86 10.02
C TRP A 23 11.18 -4.16 11.32
N PHE A 24 9.92 -4.20 11.73
CA PHE A 24 9.52 -3.63 13.01
C PHE A 24 10.20 -4.33 14.19
N PRO A 25 10.62 -3.57 15.22
CA PRO A 25 11.28 -4.15 16.41
C PRO A 25 10.34 -5.02 17.26
N GLY A 26 9.06 -4.64 17.32
CA GLY A 26 8.08 -5.30 18.19
C GLY A 26 7.40 -6.51 17.52
N THR A 27 7.21 -7.59 18.25
CA THR A 27 6.56 -8.81 17.73
C THR A 27 5.15 -8.57 17.22
N PHE A 28 4.35 -7.75 17.94
CA PHE A 28 3.00 -7.43 17.51
C PHE A 28 3.00 -6.55 16.24
N GLN A 29 3.95 -5.63 16.13
CA GLN A 29 4.15 -4.79 14.95
C GLN A 29 4.45 -5.65 13.72
N ARG A 30 5.35 -6.64 13.84
CA ARG A 30 5.64 -7.58 12.75
C ARG A 30 4.41 -8.38 12.31
N ARG A 31 3.53 -8.74 13.23
CA ARG A 31 2.33 -9.54 12.92
C ARG A 31 1.16 -8.74 12.36
N ALA A 32 1.09 -7.45 12.60
CA ALA A 32 -0.10 -6.63 12.31
C ALA A 32 0.23 -5.30 11.62
N GLY A 33 1.49 -5.07 11.23
CA GLY A 33 1.99 -3.80 10.71
C GLY A 33 1.76 -3.56 9.22
N CYS A 34 1.15 -4.47 8.48
CA CYS A 34 0.96 -4.34 7.02
C CYS A 34 0.28 -3.02 6.61
N GLY A 35 -0.74 -2.58 7.37
CA GLY A 35 -1.40 -1.29 7.13
C GLY A 35 -0.46 -0.10 7.25
N SER A 36 0.42 -0.09 8.26
CA SER A 36 1.42 0.98 8.44
C SER A 36 2.48 0.95 7.34
N VAL A 37 2.92 -0.23 6.92
CA VAL A 37 3.87 -0.39 5.80
C VAL A 37 3.24 0.14 4.51
N THR A 38 2.01 -0.25 4.20
CA THR A 38 1.27 0.26 3.03
C THR A 38 1.10 1.77 3.09
N GLY A 39 0.75 2.31 4.27
CA GLY A 39 0.69 3.76 4.49
C GLY A 39 2.03 4.44 4.24
N THR A 40 3.14 3.83 4.67
CA THR A 40 4.49 4.38 4.44
C THR A 40 4.86 4.37 2.96
N ASN A 41 4.58 3.29 2.23
CA ASN A 41 4.79 3.24 0.79
C ASN A 41 4.04 4.36 0.07
N ILE A 42 2.76 4.55 0.41
CA ILE A 42 1.94 5.62 -0.15
C ILE A 42 2.51 6.99 0.22
N ALA A 43 2.90 7.20 1.48
CA ALA A 43 3.48 8.46 1.92
C ALA A 43 4.74 8.83 1.15
N VAL A 44 5.59 7.86 0.83
CA VAL A 44 6.78 8.08 0.00
C VAL A 44 6.37 8.45 -1.43
N CYS A 45 5.44 7.71 -2.05
CA CYS A 45 4.97 8.00 -3.40
C CYS A 45 4.31 9.39 -3.50
N GLU A 46 3.59 9.82 -2.47
CA GLU A 46 2.94 11.13 -2.38
C GLU A 46 3.90 12.26 -1.95
N GLY A 47 5.17 11.96 -1.73
CA GLY A 47 6.16 12.95 -1.29
C GLY A 47 5.95 13.43 0.15
N LEU A 48 5.31 12.64 1.01
CA LEU A 48 5.03 12.94 2.42
C LEU A 48 6.19 12.55 3.34
N PHE A 49 7.39 12.79 2.92
CA PHE A 49 8.59 12.53 3.69
C PHE A 49 9.38 13.83 3.93
N SER A 50 10.22 13.85 4.94
CA SER A 50 11.10 14.97 5.29
C SER A 50 12.48 14.44 5.66
N GLY A 51 13.46 15.32 5.68
CA GLY A 51 14.80 14.98 6.11
C GLY A 51 15.68 14.38 5.00
N GLU A 52 16.23 13.19 5.23
CA GLU A 52 17.27 12.61 4.38
C GLU A 52 16.75 11.96 3.09
N ILE A 53 15.46 11.64 3.01
CA ILE A 53 14.87 11.06 1.80
C ILE A 53 14.78 12.14 0.72
N LYS A 54 15.56 11.98 -0.34
CA LYS A 54 15.59 12.92 -1.49
C LYS A 54 15.01 12.31 -2.75
N ASP A 55 15.07 11.00 -2.87
CA ASP A 55 14.60 10.24 -4.03
C ASP A 55 13.87 9.00 -3.55
N PRO A 56 12.60 8.81 -3.92
CA PRO A 56 11.83 7.62 -3.56
C PRO A 56 12.44 6.32 -4.11
N GLU A 57 13.24 6.40 -5.15
CA GLU A 57 13.91 5.22 -5.73
C GLU A 57 15.28 4.91 -5.11
N SER A 58 15.71 5.66 -4.07
CA SER A 58 17.01 5.43 -3.41
C SER A 58 16.94 5.82 -1.93
N ILE A 59 16.24 5.02 -1.14
CA ILE A 59 16.03 5.28 0.28
C ILE A 59 16.89 4.33 1.11
N SER A 60 17.58 4.84 2.14
CA SER A 60 18.28 3.99 3.09
C SER A 60 17.28 3.20 3.94
N TYR A 61 17.66 1.99 4.33
CA TYR A 61 16.86 1.16 5.23
C TYR A 61 16.51 1.90 6.53
N GLU A 62 17.47 2.62 7.09
CA GLU A 62 17.32 3.36 8.33
C GLU A 62 16.28 4.49 8.19
N SER A 63 16.40 5.32 7.13
CA SER A 63 15.44 6.40 6.88
C SER A 63 14.02 5.88 6.60
N TYR A 64 13.92 4.75 5.88
CA TYR A 64 12.62 4.13 5.64
C TYR A 64 12.01 3.54 6.92
N LEU A 65 12.82 2.87 7.75
CA LEU A 65 12.38 2.30 9.02
C LEU A 65 11.88 3.39 9.98
N GLU A 66 12.58 4.51 10.08
CA GLU A 66 12.14 5.66 10.89
C GLU A 66 10.78 6.19 10.42
N LEU A 67 10.60 6.35 9.10
CA LEU A 67 9.31 6.77 8.54
C LEU A 67 8.20 5.75 8.81
N MET A 68 8.52 4.46 8.72
CA MET A 68 7.60 3.35 8.95
C MET A 68 7.17 3.28 10.42
N GLU A 69 8.08 3.47 11.37
CA GLU A 69 7.76 3.57 12.82
C GLU A 69 6.94 4.82 13.11
N GLY A 70 7.27 5.94 12.48
CA GLY A 70 6.47 7.17 12.54
C GLY A 70 5.05 6.95 12.03
N MET A 71 4.86 6.29 10.88
CA MET A 71 3.55 5.93 10.37
C MET A 71 2.78 5.01 11.32
N TYR A 72 3.46 4.04 11.93
CA TYR A 72 2.84 3.12 12.89
C TYR A 72 2.22 3.85 14.09
N SER A 73 2.77 4.97 14.52
CA SER A 73 2.21 5.77 15.62
C SER A 73 0.82 6.34 15.30
N TYR A 74 0.52 6.58 14.02
CA TYR A 74 -0.80 6.98 13.54
C TYR A 74 -1.67 5.77 13.21
N MET A 75 -1.09 4.80 12.52
CA MET A 75 -1.79 3.64 11.98
C MET A 75 -1.60 2.41 12.87
N THR A 76 -1.72 2.58 14.19
CA THR A 76 -1.61 1.50 15.17
C THR A 76 -2.74 0.49 14.99
N PRO A 77 -2.42 -0.82 14.75
CA PRO A 77 -3.43 -1.87 14.64
C PRO A 77 -4.09 -2.16 15.98
N GLY A 78 -5.34 -2.58 15.93
CA GLY A 78 -6.05 -3.14 17.08
C GLY A 78 -5.75 -4.63 17.26
N PHE A 79 -6.43 -5.27 18.23
CA PHE A 79 -6.27 -6.71 18.51
C PHE A 79 -6.49 -7.60 17.26
N MET A 80 -7.39 -7.19 16.36
CA MET A 80 -7.68 -7.90 15.10
C MET A 80 -6.87 -7.35 13.90
N GLY A 81 -5.74 -6.72 14.12
CA GLY A 81 -4.96 -6.10 13.07
C GLY A 81 -5.56 -4.75 12.61
N TYR A 82 -5.50 -4.49 11.31
CA TYR A 82 -5.89 -3.20 10.72
C TYR A 82 -6.92 -3.36 9.58
N PRO A 83 -8.09 -4.00 9.80
CA PRO A 83 -8.99 -4.42 8.72
C PRO A 83 -9.98 -3.35 8.25
N LEU A 84 -9.94 -2.13 8.80
CA LEU A 84 -10.98 -1.12 8.58
C LEU A 84 -10.50 -0.01 7.62
N ILE A 85 -11.07 0.03 6.42
CA ILE A 85 -10.82 1.07 5.42
C ILE A 85 -11.06 2.49 5.97
N GLY A 86 -12.13 2.68 6.74
CA GLY A 86 -12.43 3.97 7.36
C GLY A 86 -11.33 4.44 8.31
N LYS A 87 -10.76 3.52 9.11
CA LYS A 87 -9.63 3.80 9.99
C LYS A 87 -8.37 4.10 9.18
N PHE A 88 -8.07 3.28 8.17
CA PHE A 88 -6.92 3.50 7.27
C PHE A 88 -6.94 4.92 6.67
N LYS A 89 -8.07 5.33 6.09
CA LYS A 89 -8.25 6.68 5.54
C LYS A 89 -8.01 7.78 6.57
N LYS A 90 -8.69 7.67 7.72
CA LYS A 90 -8.61 8.67 8.79
C LYS A 90 -7.18 8.85 9.30
N ASP A 91 -6.53 7.75 9.61
CA ASP A 91 -5.21 7.77 10.24
C ASP A 91 -4.13 8.25 9.25
N PHE A 92 -4.21 7.83 7.98
CA PHE A 92 -3.30 8.35 6.95
C PHE A 92 -3.50 9.85 6.69
N LEU A 93 -4.73 10.33 6.60
CA LEU A 93 -5.02 11.76 6.45
C LEU A 93 -4.49 12.58 7.65
N SER A 94 -4.58 12.03 8.86
CA SER A 94 -3.98 12.66 10.04
C SER A 94 -2.46 12.74 9.93
N PHE A 95 -1.80 11.69 9.46
CA PHE A 95 -0.36 11.69 9.20
C PHE A 95 0.02 12.72 8.14
N ALA A 96 -0.71 12.80 7.01
CA ALA A 96 -0.48 13.77 5.94
C ALA A 96 -0.65 15.21 6.42
N SER A 97 -1.72 15.48 7.16
CA SER A 97 -1.99 16.82 7.72
C SER A 97 -0.90 17.29 8.67
N HIS A 98 -0.35 16.42 9.53
CA HIS A 98 0.80 16.76 10.38
C HIS A 98 2.09 17.07 9.58
N ARG A 99 2.14 16.65 8.32
CA ARG A 99 3.22 16.99 7.37
C ARG A 99 2.88 18.17 6.46
N GLY A 100 1.81 18.90 6.78
CA GLY A 100 1.40 20.08 6.05
C GLY A 100 0.76 19.81 4.69
N ARG A 101 0.26 18.56 4.45
CA ARG A 101 -0.41 18.18 3.20
C ARG A 101 -1.88 17.90 3.46
N GLU A 102 -2.73 18.65 2.79
CA GLU A 102 -4.17 18.46 2.86
C GLU A 102 -4.65 17.57 1.71
N LEU A 103 -4.90 16.31 2.03
CA LEU A 103 -5.36 15.32 1.08
C LEU A 103 -6.83 14.96 1.30
N CYS A 104 -7.46 14.38 0.28
CA CYS A 104 -8.74 13.69 0.39
C CYS A 104 -8.57 12.21 0.05
N ALA A 105 -9.42 11.37 0.63
CA ALA A 105 -9.39 9.93 0.41
C ALA A 105 -10.56 9.47 -0.43
N LYS A 106 -10.28 8.77 -1.53
CA LYS A 106 -11.28 7.99 -2.28
C LYS A 106 -11.15 6.52 -1.90
N SER A 107 -12.27 5.81 -1.85
CA SER A 107 -12.25 4.39 -1.49
C SER A 107 -13.40 3.62 -2.10
N MET A 108 -13.16 2.34 -2.33
CA MET A 108 -14.14 1.37 -2.79
C MET A 108 -14.04 0.15 -1.87
N PHE A 109 -15.18 -0.37 -1.42
CA PHE A 109 -15.23 -1.57 -0.58
C PHE A 109 -16.24 -2.56 -1.13
N LEU A 110 -15.86 -3.83 -1.19
CA LEU A 110 -16.65 -4.91 -1.80
C LEU A 110 -17.12 -4.57 -3.22
N PRO A 111 -16.20 -4.19 -4.12
CA PRO A 111 -16.61 -3.91 -5.49
C PRO A 111 -17.25 -5.17 -6.10
N ARG A 112 -18.41 -5.00 -6.69
CA ARG A 112 -19.15 -6.08 -7.36
C ARG A 112 -18.80 -6.19 -8.84
N ASP A 113 -18.28 -5.10 -9.39
CA ASP A 113 -17.91 -4.98 -10.78
C ASP A 113 -16.39 -4.91 -10.94
N ARG A 114 -15.84 -5.88 -11.65
CA ARG A 114 -14.42 -5.95 -12.03
C ARG A 114 -13.98 -4.69 -12.77
N GLN A 115 -14.82 -4.19 -13.68
CA GLN A 115 -14.50 -3.03 -14.52
C GLN A 115 -14.40 -1.76 -13.66
N GLU A 116 -15.32 -1.56 -12.72
CA GLU A 116 -15.27 -0.44 -11.78
C GLU A 116 -14.03 -0.49 -10.89
N CYS A 117 -13.69 -1.69 -10.41
CA CYS A 117 -12.50 -1.93 -9.60
C CYS A 117 -11.23 -1.57 -10.37
N LEU A 118 -11.08 -2.10 -11.57
CA LEU A 118 -9.93 -1.84 -12.43
C LEU A 118 -9.85 -0.37 -12.83
N LYS A 119 -11.00 0.25 -13.14
CA LYS A 119 -11.06 1.69 -13.43
C LYS A 119 -10.58 2.53 -12.24
N PHE A 120 -11.01 2.20 -11.01
CA PHE A 120 -10.56 2.90 -9.80
C PHE A 120 -9.04 2.83 -9.64
N ILE A 121 -8.44 1.66 -9.86
CA ILE A 121 -6.99 1.45 -9.76
C ILE A 121 -6.27 2.26 -10.86
N LYS A 122 -6.66 2.07 -12.12
CA LYS A 122 -6.04 2.75 -13.27
C LYS A 122 -6.12 4.27 -13.14
N ASP A 123 -7.26 4.78 -12.71
CA ASP A 123 -7.49 6.21 -12.51
C ASP A 123 -6.53 6.78 -11.43
N GLY A 124 -6.32 6.06 -10.33
CA GLY A 124 -5.32 6.43 -9.33
C GLY A 124 -3.91 6.49 -9.94
N LEU A 125 -3.47 5.39 -10.53
CA LEU A 125 -2.13 5.26 -11.11
C LEU A 125 -1.87 6.30 -12.21
N TYR A 126 -2.87 6.56 -13.07
CA TYR A 126 -2.75 7.54 -14.15
C TYR A 126 -2.49 8.97 -13.62
N HIS A 127 -3.07 9.30 -12.46
CA HIS A 127 -2.86 10.59 -11.81
C HIS A 127 -1.67 10.60 -10.83
N GLY A 128 -0.87 9.54 -10.80
CA GLY A 128 0.33 9.47 -9.96
C GLY A 128 0.07 8.99 -8.53
N HIS A 129 -1.14 8.51 -8.23
CA HIS A 129 -1.53 8.07 -6.90
C HIS A 129 -1.50 6.54 -6.78
N PRO A 130 -0.68 5.96 -5.89
CA PRO A 130 -0.72 4.54 -5.61
C PRO A 130 -2.03 4.16 -4.90
N VAL A 131 -2.39 2.89 -5.00
CA VAL A 131 -3.63 2.39 -4.41
C VAL A 131 -3.34 1.37 -3.32
N ALA A 132 -3.79 1.65 -2.09
CA ALA A 132 -3.82 0.64 -1.04
C ALA A 132 -4.89 -0.41 -1.37
N LEU A 133 -4.52 -1.66 -1.35
CA LEU A 133 -5.43 -2.79 -1.50
C LEU A 133 -5.45 -3.58 -0.18
N LEU A 134 -6.63 -3.69 0.42
CA LEU A 134 -6.91 -4.64 1.48
C LEU A 134 -7.48 -5.91 0.87
N ILE A 135 -6.79 -7.02 1.03
CA ILE A 135 -7.34 -8.35 0.77
C ILE A 135 -7.90 -8.87 2.09
N TRP A 136 -9.18 -8.58 2.35
CA TRP A 136 -9.82 -9.04 3.58
C TRP A 136 -10.06 -10.54 3.58
N ARG A 137 -10.51 -11.07 2.43
CA ARG A 137 -10.64 -12.50 2.20
C ARG A 137 -10.65 -12.80 0.70
N HIS A 138 -9.93 -13.82 0.29
CA HIS A 138 -9.94 -14.31 -1.07
C HIS A 138 -9.96 -15.86 -1.08
N SER A 139 -10.81 -16.47 -1.93
CA SER A 139 -10.96 -17.93 -1.95
C SER A 139 -9.91 -18.64 -2.80
N ARG A 140 -9.22 -17.92 -3.67
CA ARG A 140 -8.14 -18.48 -4.49
C ARG A 140 -6.92 -18.80 -3.63
N ARG A 141 -6.24 -19.89 -4.01
CA ARG A 141 -5.09 -20.41 -3.27
C ARG A 141 -3.92 -19.43 -3.29
N GLU A 142 -3.77 -18.67 -4.37
CA GLU A 142 -2.72 -17.68 -4.57
C GLU A 142 -2.73 -16.60 -3.48
N PHE A 143 -3.89 -16.26 -2.94
CA PHE A 143 -4.05 -15.23 -1.90
C PHE A 143 -4.27 -15.79 -0.50
N ARG A 144 -3.95 -17.07 -0.27
CA ARG A 144 -4.24 -17.70 1.02
C ARG A 144 -3.48 -17.04 2.17
N GLU A 145 -2.25 -16.61 1.91
CA GLU A 145 -1.38 -15.95 2.89
C GLU A 145 -1.66 -14.45 3.00
N ASP A 146 -2.27 -13.86 1.95
CA ASP A 146 -2.62 -12.44 1.90
C ASP A 146 -3.99 -12.14 2.52
N ASN A 147 -4.70 -13.10 3.08
CA ASN A 147 -5.96 -12.81 3.77
C ASN A 147 -5.70 -11.91 5.00
N TRP A 148 -6.51 -10.86 5.16
CA TRP A 148 -6.35 -9.81 6.18
C TRP A 148 -5.10 -8.96 5.98
N HIS A 149 -4.63 -8.85 4.75
CA HIS A 149 -3.37 -8.19 4.41
C HIS A 149 -3.58 -6.94 3.55
N TRP A 150 -2.70 -5.95 3.77
CA TRP A 150 -2.61 -4.74 2.98
C TRP A 150 -1.39 -4.79 2.09
N VAL A 151 -1.58 -4.44 0.82
CA VAL A 151 -0.51 -4.26 -0.16
C VAL A 151 -0.65 -2.90 -0.87
N THR A 152 0.42 -2.45 -1.52
CA THR A 152 0.42 -1.18 -2.26
C THR A 152 0.49 -1.44 -3.75
N ILE A 153 -0.59 -1.19 -4.48
CA ILE A 153 -0.57 -1.23 -5.96
C ILE A 153 0.15 0.02 -6.47
N THR A 154 1.19 -0.20 -7.25
CA THR A 154 2.09 0.83 -7.77
C THR A 154 2.10 0.89 -9.28
N GLY A 155 1.53 -0.11 -9.96
CA GLY A 155 1.55 -0.15 -11.41
C GLY A 155 0.50 -1.07 -12.03
N TYR A 156 0.36 -0.89 -13.34
CA TYR A 156 -0.47 -1.71 -14.20
C TYR A 156 0.17 -1.87 -15.58
N ASP A 157 0.33 -3.11 -15.99
CA ASP A 157 0.72 -3.47 -17.35
C ASP A 157 -0.55 -3.73 -18.18
N GLU A 158 -0.77 -2.89 -19.20
CA GLU A 158 -1.95 -2.99 -20.07
C GLU A 158 -1.86 -4.16 -21.04
N GLU A 159 -0.66 -4.51 -21.51
CA GLU A 159 -0.47 -5.59 -22.49
C GLU A 159 -0.70 -6.96 -21.84
N GLN A 160 -0.24 -7.11 -20.61
CA GLN A 160 -0.37 -8.35 -19.86
C GLN A 160 -1.60 -8.40 -18.95
N GLU A 161 -2.35 -7.30 -18.83
CA GLU A 161 -3.44 -7.11 -17.85
C GLU A 161 -3.01 -7.49 -16.43
N THR A 162 -1.86 -6.98 -15.99
CA THR A 162 -1.21 -7.36 -14.74
C THR A 162 -1.04 -6.15 -13.83
N LEU A 163 -1.44 -6.28 -12.57
CA LEU A 163 -1.15 -5.30 -11.51
C LEU A 163 0.26 -5.52 -10.99
N ILE A 164 0.95 -4.42 -10.69
CA ILE A 164 2.23 -4.42 -10.00
C ILE A 164 1.99 -3.88 -8.61
N TRP A 165 2.48 -4.57 -7.59
CA TRP A 165 2.36 -4.13 -6.22
C TRP A 165 3.61 -4.40 -5.38
N SER A 166 3.71 -3.68 -4.26
CA SER A 166 4.64 -3.95 -3.18
C SER A 166 3.94 -4.79 -2.12
N ASN A 167 4.50 -5.95 -1.81
CA ASN A 167 4.04 -6.87 -0.80
C ASN A 167 5.25 -7.39 0.02
N CYS A 168 5.28 -7.11 1.32
CA CYS A 168 6.37 -7.56 2.23
C CYS A 168 7.78 -7.32 1.66
N GLY A 169 8.04 -6.13 1.08
CA GLY A 169 9.32 -5.77 0.48
C GLY A 169 9.58 -6.33 -0.92
N GLU A 170 8.69 -7.15 -1.44
CA GLU A 170 8.81 -7.74 -2.77
C GLU A 170 7.98 -6.98 -3.81
N ARG A 171 8.50 -6.90 -5.05
CA ARG A 171 7.74 -6.45 -6.22
C ARG A 171 7.09 -7.65 -6.87
N GLU A 172 5.78 -7.70 -6.81
CA GLU A 172 5.01 -8.80 -7.39
C GLU A 172 4.13 -8.33 -8.55
N GLU A 173 3.86 -9.25 -9.47
CA GLU A 173 2.99 -9.05 -10.62
C GLU A 173 1.81 -10.03 -10.55
N ILE A 174 0.59 -9.50 -10.49
CA ILE A 174 -0.62 -10.28 -10.34
C ILE A 174 -1.57 -10.02 -11.52
N PRO A 175 -1.92 -11.04 -12.31
CA PRO A 175 -2.92 -10.86 -13.36
C PRO A 175 -4.26 -10.41 -12.77
N VAL A 176 -4.86 -9.37 -13.37
CA VAL A 176 -6.16 -8.81 -12.93
C VAL A 176 -7.23 -9.90 -12.84
N LYS A 177 -7.25 -10.83 -13.80
CA LYS A 177 -8.18 -11.97 -13.81
C LYS A 177 -8.04 -12.91 -12.62
N VAL A 178 -6.89 -12.90 -11.91
CA VAL A 178 -6.65 -13.71 -10.73
C VAL A 178 -7.16 -13.01 -9.48
N LEU A 179 -6.88 -11.71 -9.33
CA LEU A 179 -7.39 -10.91 -8.20
C LEU A 179 -8.91 -10.68 -8.29
N LEU A 180 -9.41 -10.39 -9.48
CA LEU A 180 -10.82 -10.05 -9.74
C LEU A 180 -11.50 -11.21 -10.51
N ASP A 181 -11.36 -12.43 -10.00
CA ASP A 181 -11.93 -13.63 -10.60
C ASP A 181 -13.42 -13.74 -10.24
N ASP A 182 -14.30 -13.65 -11.25
CA ASP A 182 -15.76 -13.73 -11.08
C ASP A 182 -16.22 -15.08 -10.48
N SER A 183 -15.41 -16.13 -10.61
CA SER A 183 -15.69 -17.44 -10.00
C SER A 183 -15.24 -17.54 -8.54
N ALA A 184 -14.40 -16.61 -8.07
CA ALA A 184 -13.90 -16.60 -6.72
C ALA A 184 -14.80 -15.79 -5.78
N ARG A 185 -14.80 -16.17 -4.48
CA ARG A 185 -15.36 -15.32 -3.44
C ARG A 185 -14.24 -14.45 -2.90
N PHE A 186 -14.34 -13.14 -3.08
CA PHE A 186 -13.38 -12.21 -2.53
C PHE A 186 -14.06 -11.02 -1.85
N TYR A 187 -13.38 -10.51 -0.84
CA TYR A 187 -13.72 -9.29 -0.14
C TYR A 187 -12.46 -8.43 -0.11
N ILE A 188 -12.46 -7.38 -0.93
CA ILE A 188 -11.34 -6.46 -1.03
C ILE A 188 -11.80 -5.05 -0.75
N GLY A 189 -10.84 -4.20 -0.43
CA GLY A 189 -11.04 -2.77 -0.29
C GLY A 189 -9.90 -2.00 -0.93
N LEU A 190 -10.23 -0.91 -1.59
CA LEU A 190 -9.29 -0.03 -2.26
C LEU A 190 -9.33 1.36 -1.64
N VAL A 191 -8.17 1.97 -1.45
CA VAL A 191 -8.05 3.35 -0.99
C VAL A 191 -6.95 4.05 -1.77
N ARG A 192 -7.20 5.29 -2.19
CA ARG A 192 -6.19 6.21 -2.73
C ARG A 192 -6.38 7.58 -2.13
N PHE A 193 -5.33 8.39 -2.20
CA PHE A 193 -5.32 9.75 -1.68
C PHE A 193 -5.01 10.71 -2.82
N GLU A 194 -5.60 11.88 -2.78
CA GLU A 194 -5.47 12.92 -3.81
C GLU A 194 -5.39 14.27 -3.13
N GLU A 195 -4.81 15.26 -3.78
CA GLU A 195 -4.85 16.65 -3.29
C GLU A 195 -6.29 17.14 -3.16
N LYS A 196 -6.56 17.90 -2.12
CA LYS A 196 -7.82 18.64 -2.04
C LYS A 196 -7.80 19.78 -3.08
N ASN A 197 -8.73 19.72 -4.02
CA ASN A 197 -9.01 20.84 -4.93
C ASN A 197 -9.57 22.03 -4.18
#